data_bbda9773c1eeff7feac66aa036bbef72
#
_entry.id   bbda9773c1eeff7feac66aa036bbef72
#
_cell.length_a   1.000
_cell.length_b   1.000
_cell.length_c   1.000
_cell.angle_alpha   90.00
_cell.angle_beta   90.00
_cell.angle_gamma   90.00
#
_symmetry.space_group_name_H-M   'P 1'
#
loop_
_entity.id
_entity.type
_entity.pdbx_description
1 polymer ?
#
loop_
_entity_poly.entity_id
_entity_poly.type
_entity_poly.pdbx_seq_one_letter_code
_entity_poly.pdbx_strand_id
1 'polypeptide(L)'
;MADKITIGHVHMSGCTGCLVSLADNYGGLLTILDRYADLVYGLTLADVRHIPKMDVALVEGSVCINDKLSVQEIKEAREKAAIVVAVGGCACYGNITRFARGGQQNQPQHEAFLPVGDVIKVDVYIPGCAPTPQLIRNVCVMAYLLLKGTKEQKDLATAYLKPLMMAAQRGTTACFCDLMTEVINQSLCMGCGSCAAACPVRAITHEYGKPQGVRDLCIKCGACYNQCPRSWYSFEVVDNYEAINEAIMAALQ
;
A
#
# COMPACT_ATOMS: atom_id res chain seq x y z
N MET A 1 17.42 9.30 23.51
CA MET A 1 16.63 8.38 22.65
C MET A 1 16.07 9.24 21.52
N ALA A 2 16.16 8.78 20.28
CA ALA A 2 15.54 9.51 19.16
C ALA A 2 14.05 9.66 19.43
N ASP A 3 13.47 10.80 19.02
CA ASP A 3 12.03 11.07 19.15
C ASP A 3 11.30 10.23 18.10
N LYS A 4 10.83 9.03 18.50
CA LYS A 4 10.14 8.08 17.62
C LYS A 4 8.78 8.60 17.17
N ILE A 5 8.30 8.12 16.03
CA ILE A 5 6.89 8.26 15.65
C ILE A 5 6.05 7.13 16.23
N THR A 6 4.76 7.35 16.37
CA THR A 6 3.81 6.33 16.81
C THR A 6 3.08 5.73 15.61
N ILE A 7 3.08 4.41 15.48
CA ILE A 7 2.41 3.68 14.40
C ILE A 7 1.35 2.76 14.97
N GLY A 8 0.15 2.77 14.38
CA GLY A 8 -0.88 1.79 14.64
C GLY A 8 -1.18 0.95 13.41
N HIS A 9 -1.41 -0.34 13.59
CA HIS A 9 -1.94 -1.24 12.57
C HIS A 9 -3.43 -1.47 12.79
N VAL A 10 -4.26 -0.97 11.87
CA VAL A 10 -5.72 -1.11 11.90
C VAL A 10 -6.12 -2.19 10.90
N HIS A 11 -6.68 -3.28 11.41
CA HIS A 11 -7.07 -4.43 10.59
C HIS A 11 -8.56 -4.41 10.32
N MET A 12 -8.93 -4.23 9.06
CA MET A 12 -10.31 -4.33 8.57
C MET A 12 -10.56 -5.71 7.93
N SER A 13 -11.46 -5.81 6.97
CA SER A 13 -11.77 -7.08 6.29
C SER A 13 -10.67 -7.44 5.28
N GLY A 14 -9.85 -8.41 5.61
CA GLY A 14 -8.74 -8.88 4.79
C GLY A 14 -8.18 -10.23 5.23
N CYS A 15 -7.11 -10.66 4.57
CA CYS A 15 -6.46 -11.94 4.83
C CYS A 15 -5.23 -11.87 5.76
N THR A 16 -4.91 -10.68 6.29
CA THR A 16 -3.71 -10.40 7.11
C THR A 16 -2.38 -10.52 6.35
N GLY A 17 -2.42 -10.74 5.04
CA GLY A 17 -1.21 -10.93 4.22
C GLY A 17 -0.31 -9.69 4.14
N CYS A 18 -0.86 -8.49 4.31
CA CYS A 18 -0.06 -7.27 4.33
C CYS A 18 0.73 -7.13 5.64
N LEU A 19 0.15 -7.54 6.78
CA LEU A 19 0.85 -7.59 8.06
C LEU A 19 1.97 -8.65 8.03
N VAL A 20 1.71 -9.82 7.42
CA VAL A 20 2.76 -10.84 7.20
C VAL A 20 3.88 -10.27 6.33
N SER A 21 3.55 -9.57 5.25
CA SER A 21 4.54 -8.91 4.39
C SER A 21 5.36 -7.85 5.15
N LEU A 22 4.74 -7.09 6.07
CA LEU A 22 5.49 -6.20 6.95
C LEU A 22 6.45 -6.97 7.86
N ALA A 23 6.00 -8.10 8.43
CA ALA A 23 6.82 -8.95 9.29
C ALA A 23 7.99 -9.59 8.55
N ASP A 24 7.85 -9.90 7.26
CA ASP A 24 8.90 -10.46 6.41
C ASP A 24 10.11 -9.52 6.17
N ASN A 25 10.09 -8.32 6.73
CA ASN A 25 11.28 -7.47 6.82
C ASN A 25 12.29 -7.93 7.88
N TYR A 26 11.94 -8.90 8.74
CA TYR A 26 12.82 -9.46 9.75
C TYR A 26 13.59 -8.41 10.56
N GLY A 27 14.94 -8.42 10.47
CA GLY A 27 15.80 -7.46 11.15
C GLY A 27 15.51 -5.99 10.80
N GLY A 28 15.06 -5.70 9.59
CA GLY A 28 14.67 -4.34 9.19
C GLY A 28 13.44 -3.83 9.96
N LEU A 29 12.45 -4.68 10.23
CA LEU A 29 11.31 -4.31 11.08
C LEU A 29 11.76 -4.07 12.52
N LEU A 30 12.62 -4.94 13.05
CA LEU A 30 13.18 -4.76 14.41
C LEU A 30 13.93 -3.43 14.53
N THR A 31 14.74 -3.07 13.52
CA THR A 31 15.45 -1.77 13.49
C THR A 31 14.47 -0.59 13.50
N ILE A 32 13.36 -0.68 12.73
CA ILE A 32 12.34 0.37 12.73
C ILE A 32 11.71 0.51 14.12
N LEU A 33 11.32 -0.60 14.74
CA LEU A 33 10.68 -0.58 16.06
C LEU A 33 11.63 -0.17 17.18
N ASP A 34 12.94 -0.47 17.03
CA ASP A 34 13.93 -0.06 18.01
C ASP A 34 14.25 1.44 17.93
N ARG A 35 14.39 1.99 16.72
CA ARG A 35 14.97 3.33 16.54
C ARG A 35 13.99 4.40 16.10
N TYR A 36 12.95 4.07 15.31
CA TYR A 36 12.17 5.04 14.55
C TYR A 36 10.70 5.09 14.91
N ALA A 37 10.12 3.97 15.36
CA ALA A 37 8.68 3.89 15.56
C ALA A 37 8.31 3.04 16.77
N ASP A 38 7.32 3.50 17.52
CA ASP A 38 6.63 2.69 18.53
C ASP A 38 5.31 2.17 17.97
N LEU A 39 5.11 0.86 18.02
CA LEU A 39 3.84 0.25 17.67
C LEU A 39 2.86 0.42 18.84
N VAL A 40 1.92 1.38 18.70
CA VAL A 40 0.99 1.75 19.78
C VAL A 40 -0.38 1.09 19.66
N TYR A 41 -0.69 0.50 18.50
CA TYR A 41 -1.94 -0.22 18.25
C TYR A 41 -1.76 -1.33 17.22
N GLY A 42 -2.42 -2.46 17.45
CA GLY A 42 -2.46 -3.58 16.52
C GLY A 42 -2.95 -4.83 17.24
N LEU A 43 -4.17 -5.26 16.96
CA LEU A 43 -4.86 -6.34 17.70
C LEU A 43 -4.10 -7.67 17.72
N THR A 44 -3.22 -7.89 16.76
CA THR A 44 -2.37 -9.09 16.66
C THR A 44 -0.97 -8.92 17.24
N LEU A 45 -0.49 -7.68 17.38
CA LEU A 45 0.90 -7.39 17.76
C LEU A 45 1.03 -6.61 19.06
N ALA A 46 -0.03 -5.93 19.50
CA ALA A 46 -0.03 -5.11 20.72
C ALA A 46 -1.25 -5.42 21.58
N ASP A 47 -1.05 -5.42 22.91
CA ASP A 47 -2.15 -5.66 23.87
C ASP A 47 -2.90 -4.35 24.21
N VAL A 48 -3.36 -3.65 23.17
CA VAL A 48 -4.14 -2.41 23.27
C VAL A 48 -5.48 -2.62 22.57
N ARG A 49 -6.58 -2.36 23.28
CA ARG A 49 -7.96 -2.64 22.82
C ARG A 49 -8.73 -1.41 22.35
N HIS A 50 -8.13 -0.24 22.42
CA HIS A 50 -8.71 1.03 21.94
C HIS A 50 -7.70 1.75 21.07
N ILE A 51 -8.17 2.41 20.04
CA ILE A 51 -7.32 3.15 19.12
C ILE A 51 -6.78 4.40 19.85
N PRO A 52 -5.45 4.52 20.05
CA PRO A 52 -4.84 5.71 20.64
C PRO A 52 -4.66 6.81 19.58
N LYS A 53 -4.26 8.01 20.00
CA LYS A 53 -3.68 8.98 19.06
C LYS A 53 -2.36 8.44 18.53
N MET A 54 -2.12 8.60 17.24
CA MET A 54 -0.93 8.11 16.57
C MET A 54 -0.51 9.02 15.42
N ASP A 55 0.77 8.96 15.05
CA ASP A 55 1.28 9.69 13.90
C ASP A 55 0.84 9.03 12.59
N VAL A 56 0.92 7.69 12.51
CA VAL A 56 0.63 6.93 11.30
C VAL A 56 -0.30 5.76 11.60
N ALA A 57 -1.42 5.68 10.90
CA ALA A 57 -2.27 4.48 10.86
C ALA A 57 -2.01 3.69 9.58
N LEU A 58 -1.49 2.47 9.71
CA LEU A 58 -1.40 1.49 8.63
C LEU A 58 -2.72 0.71 8.60
N VAL A 59 -3.55 0.98 7.62
CA VAL A 59 -4.88 0.34 7.49
C VAL A 59 -4.81 -0.78 6.47
N GLU A 60 -5.05 -2.02 6.90
CA GLU A 60 -5.14 -3.21 6.07
C GLU A 60 -6.57 -3.71 5.97
N GLY A 61 -6.97 -4.16 4.78
CA GLY A 61 -8.31 -4.71 4.52
C GLY A 61 -9.31 -3.67 4.04
N SER A 62 -10.45 -4.12 3.55
CA SER A 62 -11.56 -3.29 3.09
C SER A 62 -12.57 -3.04 4.20
N VAL A 63 -13.37 -1.99 4.09
CA VAL A 63 -14.38 -1.63 5.08
C VAL A 63 -15.71 -2.30 4.72
N CYS A 64 -16.25 -3.13 5.62
CA CYS A 64 -17.61 -3.66 5.49
C CYS A 64 -18.62 -2.60 5.98
N ILE A 65 -19.33 -1.94 5.06
CA ILE A 65 -20.28 -0.86 5.43
C ILE A 65 -21.55 -1.36 6.12
N ASN A 66 -21.83 -2.66 6.07
CA ASN A 66 -22.94 -3.28 6.79
C ASN A 66 -22.58 -3.59 8.25
N ASP A 67 -21.29 -3.55 8.59
CA ASP A 67 -20.82 -3.67 9.97
C ASP A 67 -20.55 -2.29 10.58
N LYS A 68 -21.42 -1.88 11.49
CA LYS A 68 -21.34 -0.57 12.16
C LYS A 68 -20.05 -0.41 12.97
N LEU A 69 -19.51 -1.50 13.54
CA LEU A 69 -18.26 -1.45 14.31
C LEU A 69 -17.07 -1.18 13.39
N SER A 70 -16.97 -1.87 12.25
CA SER A 70 -15.94 -1.61 11.24
C SER A 70 -15.96 -0.16 10.75
N VAL A 71 -17.15 0.39 10.48
CA VAL A 71 -17.29 1.79 10.04
C VAL A 71 -16.88 2.76 11.15
N GLN A 72 -17.23 2.48 12.39
CA GLN A 72 -16.85 3.31 13.53
C GLN A 72 -15.34 3.27 13.75
N GLU A 73 -14.74 2.09 13.75
CA GLU A 73 -13.31 1.86 13.96
C GLU A 73 -12.46 2.61 12.94
N ILE A 74 -12.82 2.52 11.64
CA ILE A 74 -12.05 3.20 10.60
C ILE A 74 -12.16 4.73 10.68
N LYS A 75 -13.32 5.27 11.08
CA LYS A 75 -13.50 6.70 11.31
C LYS A 75 -12.71 7.18 12.51
N GLU A 76 -12.73 6.42 13.61
CA GLU A 76 -11.93 6.69 14.80
C GLU A 76 -10.43 6.67 14.48
N ALA A 77 -9.97 5.70 13.69
CA ALA A 77 -8.59 5.64 13.22
C ALA A 77 -8.21 6.90 12.42
N ARG A 78 -9.09 7.40 11.54
CA ARG A 78 -8.83 8.65 10.80
C ARG A 78 -8.76 9.88 11.70
N GLU A 79 -9.63 9.97 12.71
CA GLU A 79 -9.66 11.11 13.64
C GLU A 79 -8.42 11.16 14.53
N LYS A 80 -7.86 10.00 14.86
CA LYS A 80 -6.74 9.85 15.80
C LYS A 80 -5.37 9.77 15.12
N ALA A 81 -5.31 9.54 13.81
CA ALA A 81 -4.06 9.47 13.06
C ALA A 81 -3.77 10.77 12.31
N ALA A 82 -2.51 11.22 12.35
CA ALA A 82 -2.07 12.35 11.52
C ALA A 82 -2.01 11.95 10.04
N ILE A 83 -1.50 10.75 9.75
CA ILE A 83 -1.38 10.17 8.40
C ILE A 83 -2.08 8.82 8.37
N VAL A 84 -2.95 8.59 7.37
CA VAL A 84 -3.57 7.30 7.10
C VAL A 84 -2.99 6.72 5.82
N VAL A 85 -2.44 5.52 5.95
CA VAL A 85 -1.85 4.73 4.87
C VAL A 85 -2.73 3.52 4.60
N ALA A 86 -3.34 3.42 3.43
CA ALA A 86 -4.06 2.23 2.99
C ALA A 86 -3.05 1.21 2.45
N VAL A 87 -2.94 0.06 3.11
CA VAL A 87 -1.95 -0.98 2.82
C VAL A 87 -2.62 -2.18 2.16
N GLY A 88 -2.16 -2.50 0.96
CA GLY A 88 -2.63 -3.65 0.19
C GLY A 88 -3.87 -3.39 -0.65
N GLY A 89 -4.09 -4.28 -1.61
CA GLY A 89 -5.17 -4.15 -2.59
C GLY A 89 -6.57 -4.10 -1.99
N CYS A 90 -6.82 -4.76 -0.86
CA CYS A 90 -8.12 -4.71 -0.17
C CYS A 90 -8.40 -3.29 0.36
N ALA A 91 -7.45 -2.69 1.05
CA ALA A 91 -7.58 -1.33 1.56
C ALA A 91 -7.66 -0.29 0.43
N CYS A 92 -6.86 -0.48 -0.63
CA CYS A 92 -6.78 0.48 -1.73
C CYS A 92 -7.96 0.39 -2.71
N TYR A 93 -8.46 -0.83 -3.02
CA TYR A 93 -9.40 -1.04 -4.14
C TYR A 93 -10.53 -2.04 -3.86
N GLY A 94 -10.60 -2.60 -2.66
CA GLY A 94 -11.54 -3.65 -2.29
C GLY A 94 -11.09 -5.07 -2.66
N ASN A 95 -10.22 -5.24 -3.65
CA ASN A 95 -9.54 -6.47 -4.08
C ASN A 95 -10.39 -7.76 -3.87
N ILE A 96 -9.82 -8.78 -3.23
CA ILE A 96 -10.44 -10.10 -3.04
C ILE A 96 -11.75 -10.05 -2.23
N THR A 97 -11.93 -9.10 -1.35
CA THR A 97 -13.17 -8.95 -0.57
C THR A 97 -14.34 -8.46 -1.42
N ARG A 98 -14.06 -7.73 -2.50
CA ARG A 98 -15.07 -7.15 -3.39
C ARG A 98 -15.20 -7.91 -4.71
N PHE A 99 -14.10 -8.45 -5.23
CA PHE A 99 -13.98 -9.10 -6.54
C PHE A 99 -13.58 -10.57 -6.39
N ALA A 100 -14.09 -11.27 -5.38
CA ALA A 100 -13.64 -12.62 -4.99
C ALA A 100 -13.68 -13.67 -6.11
N ARG A 101 -14.54 -13.47 -7.12
CA ARG A 101 -14.66 -14.34 -8.30
C ARG A 101 -13.92 -13.82 -9.53
N GLY A 102 -13.23 -12.69 -9.40
CA GLY A 102 -12.64 -11.98 -10.55
C GLY A 102 -13.65 -11.17 -11.34
N GLY A 103 -13.30 -10.81 -12.59
CA GLY A 103 -14.18 -10.12 -13.54
C GLY A 103 -14.23 -8.60 -13.41
N GLN A 104 -13.54 -7.97 -12.48
CA GLN A 104 -13.50 -6.52 -12.25
C GLN A 104 -14.87 -5.85 -11.98
N GLN A 105 -15.90 -6.65 -11.74
CA GLN A 105 -17.21 -6.19 -11.30
C GLN A 105 -17.46 -6.68 -9.88
N ASN A 106 -18.17 -5.87 -9.09
CA ASN A 106 -18.55 -6.28 -7.76
C ASN A 106 -19.45 -7.51 -7.84
N GLN A 107 -19.22 -8.45 -6.94
CA GLN A 107 -20.17 -9.53 -6.72
C GLN A 107 -21.29 -9.00 -5.81
N PRO A 108 -22.58 -9.29 -6.06
CA PRO A 108 -23.69 -8.74 -5.27
C PRO A 108 -23.55 -8.95 -3.76
N GLN A 109 -23.07 -10.11 -3.35
CA GLN A 109 -22.82 -10.42 -1.93
C GLN A 109 -21.60 -9.72 -1.33
N HIS A 110 -20.77 -9.06 -2.15
CA HIS A 110 -19.55 -8.37 -1.73
C HIS A 110 -19.61 -6.84 -1.95
N GLU A 111 -20.73 -6.30 -2.38
CA GLU A 111 -20.92 -4.85 -2.60
C GLU A 111 -20.71 -4.02 -1.33
N ALA A 112 -20.95 -4.62 -0.15
CA ALA A 112 -20.75 -3.98 1.14
C ALA A 112 -19.27 -3.77 1.51
N PHE A 113 -18.33 -4.38 0.80
CA PHE A 113 -16.90 -4.22 1.07
C PHE A 113 -16.32 -3.12 0.17
N LEU A 114 -15.99 -1.99 0.78
CA LEU A 114 -15.47 -0.81 0.10
C LEU A 114 -13.98 -0.62 0.37
N PRO A 115 -13.24 -0.03 -0.60
CA PRO A 115 -11.89 0.49 -0.30
C PRO A 115 -11.96 1.53 0.82
N VAL A 116 -10.88 1.65 1.57
CA VAL A 116 -10.80 2.58 2.71
C VAL A 116 -11.07 4.03 2.28
N GLY A 117 -10.57 4.41 1.09
CA GLY A 117 -10.75 5.75 0.54
C GLY A 117 -12.18 6.14 0.16
N ASP A 118 -13.09 5.16 0.05
CA ASP A 118 -14.52 5.42 -0.17
C ASP A 118 -15.26 5.77 1.14
N VAL A 119 -14.62 5.54 2.30
CA VAL A 119 -15.23 5.73 3.63
C VAL A 119 -14.57 6.87 4.40
N ILE A 120 -13.23 6.98 4.32
CA ILE A 120 -12.44 8.02 4.99
C ILE A 120 -11.39 8.59 4.03
N LYS A 121 -10.86 9.77 4.35
CA LYS A 121 -9.71 10.32 3.62
C LYS A 121 -8.47 9.49 3.90
N VAL A 122 -7.82 9.02 2.84
CA VAL A 122 -6.52 8.33 2.85
C VAL A 122 -5.45 9.28 2.33
N ASP A 123 -4.29 9.29 2.96
CA ASP A 123 -3.18 10.17 2.59
C ASP A 123 -2.19 9.45 1.65
N VAL A 124 -1.97 8.14 1.85
CA VAL A 124 -1.00 7.34 1.08
C VAL A 124 -1.61 5.98 0.73
N TYR A 125 -1.46 5.53 -0.51
CA TYR A 125 -1.84 4.18 -0.96
C TYR A 125 -0.59 3.33 -1.22
N ILE A 126 -0.58 2.12 -0.64
CA ILE A 126 0.43 1.08 -0.91
C ILE A 126 -0.28 -0.11 -1.55
N PRO A 127 -0.50 -0.11 -2.88
CA PRO A 127 -1.18 -1.20 -3.56
C PRO A 127 -0.30 -2.46 -3.63
N GLY A 128 -0.95 -3.59 -3.84
CA GLY A 128 -0.34 -4.92 -3.95
C GLY A 128 -1.15 -5.95 -3.19
N CYS A 129 -0.98 -7.23 -3.51
CA CYS A 129 -1.67 -8.33 -2.84
C CYS A 129 -0.71 -9.51 -2.58
N ALA A 130 0.13 -9.38 -1.57
CA ALA A 130 0.39 -8.22 -0.69
C ALA A 130 1.36 -7.23 -1.37
N PRO A 131 1.52 -5.98 -0.85
CA PRO A 131 2.67 -5.14 -1.21
C PRO A 131 3.98 -5.82 -0.81
N THR A 132 5.09 -5.49 -1.45
CA THR A 132 6.38 -6.06 -1.07
C THR A 132 6.81 -5.61 0.33
N PRO A 133 7.51 -6.47 1.09
CA PRO A 133 8.08 -6.10 2.39
C PRO A 133 8.87 -4.79 2.32
N GLN A 134 9.71 -4.63 1.29
CA GLN A 134 10.54 -3.44 1.08
C GLN A 134 9.69 -2.17 0.92
N LEU A 135 8.59 -2.22 0.16
CA LEU A 135 7.74 -1.05 -0.04
C LEU A 135 7.09 -0.59 1.27
N ILE A 136 6.54 -1.53 2.06
CA ILE A 136 5.92 -1.19 3.36
C ILE A 136 6.97 -0.62 4.31
N ARG A 137 8.14 -1.27 4.42
CA ARG A 137 9.27 -0.82 5.21
C ARG A 137 9.70 0.60 4.81
N ASN A 138 9.89 0.84 3.53
CA ASN A 138 10.35 2.13 3.01
C ASN A 138 9.34 3.24 3.32
N VAL A 139 8.03 2.95 3.22
CA VAL A 139 7.00 3.93 3.61
C VAL A 139 7.07 4.25 5.10
N CYS A 140 7.30 3.28 5.97
CA CYS A 140 7.49 3.53 7.41
C CYS A 140 8.72 4.42 7.68
N VAL A 141 9.85 4.15 7.03
CA VAL A 141 11.06 4.98 7.15
C VAL A 141 10.80 6.40 6.61
N MET A 142 10.17 6.51 5.44
CA MET A 142 9.86 7.82 4.85
C MET A 142 8.85 8.61 5.68
N ALA A 143 7.89 7.97 6.32
CA ALA A 143 6.98 8.62 7.26
C ALA A 143 7.74 9.21 8.46
N TYR A 144 8.70 8.46 9.01
CA TYR A 144 9.58 8.98 10.06
C TYR A 144 10.37 10.19 9.58
N LEU A 145 11.07 10.10 8.42
CA LEU A 145 11.85 11.21 7.88
C LEU A 145 10.99 12.43 7.55
N LEU A 146 9.76 12.23 7.07
CA LEU A 146 8.81 13.31 6.79
C LEU A 146 8.41 14.06 8.07
N LEU A 147 8.20 13.35 9.17
CA LEU A 147 7.71 13.93 10.42
C LEU A 147 8.86 14.50 11.29
N LYS A 148 9.98 13.80 11.37
CA LYS A 148 11.08 14.07 12.32
C LYS A 148 12.41 14.43 11.65
N GLY A 149 12.57 14.24 10.35
CA GLY A 149 13.82 14.47 9.63
C GLY A 149 14.21 15.93 9.46
N THR A 150 15.44 16.14 8.99
CA THR A 150 15.92 17.45 8.52
C THR A 150 15.11 17.91 7.30
N LYS A 151 15.34 19.13 6.83
CA LYS A 151 14.67 19.66 5.64
C LYS A 151 14.95 18.77 4.40
N GLU A 152 16.20 18.41 4.20
CA GLU A 152 16.66 17.57 3.08
C GLU A 152 16.02 16.18 3.16
N GLN A 153 15.94 15.59 4.35
CA GLN A 153 15.28 14.30 4.57
C GLN A 153 13.76 14.37 4.31
N LYS A 154 13.11 15.47 4.68
CA LYS A 154 11.69 15.70 4.39
C LYS A 154 11.44 15.85 2.89
N ASP A 155 12.32 16.53 2.17
CA ASP A 155 12.22 16.68 0.72
C ASP A 155 12.37 15.32 0.01
N LEU A 156 13.32 14.49 0.43
CA LEU A 156 13.48 13.10 -0.07
C LEU A 156 12.26 12.23 0.26
N ALA A 157 11.76 12.30 1.49
CA ALA A 157 10.57 11.56 1.90
C ALA A 157 9.34 11.97 1.08
N THR A 158 9.18 13.27 0.83
CA THR A 158 8.10 13.80 -0.01
C THR A 158 8.22 13.30 -1.45
N ALA A 159 9.42 13.32 -2.02
CA ALA A 159 9.66 12.79 -3.38
C ALA A 159 9.30 11.30 -3.48
N TYR A 160 9.71 10.50 -2.49
CA TYR A 160 9.38 9.07 -2.45
C TYR A 160 7.87 8.80 -2.29
N LEU A 161 7.20 9.53 -1.39
CA LEU A 161 5.79 9.32 -1.07
C LEU A 161 4.84 9.95 -2.12
N LYS A 162 5.31 10.93 -2.89
CA LYS A 162 4.50 11.66 -3.88
C LYS A 162 3.68 10.75 -4.80
N PRO A 163 4.24 9.71 -5.47
CA PRO A 163 3.46 8.83 -6.32
C PRO A 163 2.35 8.08 -5.57
N LEU A 164 2.62 7.67 -4.35
CA LEU A 164 1.65 6.97 -3.50
C LEU A 164 0.55 7.91 -2.96
N MET A 165 0.90 9.17 -2.70
CA MET A 165 -0.05 10.23 -2.33
C MET A 165 -0.93 10.62 -3.52
N MET A 166 -0.35 10.71 -4.72
CA MET A 166 -1.11 10.99 -5.95
C MET A 166 -2.05 9.84 -6.30
N ALA A 167 -1.68 8.59 -6.05
CA ALA A 167 -2.56 7.43 -6.20
C ALA A 167 -3.80 7.55 -5.29
N ALA A 168 -3.62 8.00 -4.05
CA ALA A 168 -4.71 8.27 -3.12
C ALA A 168 -5.65 9.37 -3.63
N GLN A 169 -5.10 10.42 -4.24
CA GLN A 169 -5.88 11.55 -4.80
C GLN A 169 -6.64 11.17 -6.07
N ARG A 170 -6.04 10.37 -6.94
CA ARG A 170 -6.67 9.93 -8.19
C ARG A 170 -7.88 9.04 -7.95
N GLY A 171 -7.95 8.34 -6.82
CA GLY A 171 -8.98 7.33 -6.57
C GLY A 171 -8.98 6.23 -7.64
N THR A 172 -7.86 6.00 -8.32
CA THR A 172 -7.78 5.11 -9.46
C THR A 172 -7.79 3.66 -9.04
N THR A 173 -8.48 2.88 -9.82
CA THR A 173 -8.36 1.44 -9.82
C THR A 173 -7.05 1.07 -10.50
N ALA A 174 -6.00 0.77 -9.75
CA ALA A 174 -4.79 0.17 -10.32
C ALA A 174 -5.14 -1.25 -10.78
N CYS A 175 -5.51 -1.40 -12.02
CA CYS A 175 -5.84 -2.68 -12.64
C CYS A 175 -4.90 -2.96 -13.81
N PHE A 176 -5.02 -4.13 -14.41
CA PHE A 176 -4.33 -4.41 -15.67
C PHE A 176 -4.70 -3.38 -16.76
N CYS A 177 -5.88 -2.77 -16.68
CA CYS A 177 -6.30 -1.73 -17.61
C CYS A 177 -5.38 -0.50 -17.58
N ASP A 178 -4.96 -0.09 -16.37
CA ASP A 178 -4.03 1.04 -16.23
C ASP A 178 -2.64 0.67 -16.78
N LEU A 179 -2.18 -0.57 -16.54
CA LEU A 179 -0.95 -1.07 -17.15
C LEU A 179 -1.02 -1.04 -18.69
N MET A 180 -2.16 -1.44 -19.27
CA MET A 180 -2.38 -1.38 -20.71
C MET A 180 -2.36 0.07 -21.20
N THR A 181 -3.09 0.96 -20.57
CA THR A 181 -3.28 2.33 -21.03
C THR A 181 -2.01 3.18 -20.86
N GLU A 182 -1.36 3.06 -19.71
CA GLU A 182 -0.27 3.97 -19.32
C GLU A 182 1.11 3.43 -19.67
N VAL A 183 1.27 2.12 -19.89
CA VAL A 183 2.58 1.51 -20.17
C VAL A 183 2.61 0.82 -21.52
N ILE A 184 1.70 -0.14 -21.76
CA ILE A 184 1.78 -0.99 -22.96
C ILE A 184 1.39 -0.22 -24.20
N ASN A 185 0.26 0.49 -24.20
CA ASN A 185 -0.21 1.29 -25.33
C ASN A 185 0.65 2.53 -25.59
N GLN A 186 1.43 2.98 -24.59
CA GLN A 186 2.41 4.06 -24.74
C GLN A 186 3.77 3.56 -25.23
N SER A 187 3.88 2.28 -25.61
CA SER A 187 5.13 1.65 -26.06
C SER A 187 6.28 1.69 -25.05
N LEU A 188 5.96 1.83 -23.75
CA LEU A 188 6.95 1.83 -22.68
C LEU A 188 7.29 0.41 -22.19
N CYS A 189 6.48 -0.59 -22.55
CA CYS A 189 6.66 -1.98 -22.13
C CYS A 189 7.94 -2.58 -22.72
N MET A 190 8.84 -3.04 -21.84
CA MET A 190 10.09 -3.69 -22.21
C MET A 190 10.04 -5.24 -22.20
N GLY A 191 8.86 -5.81 -21.97
CA GLY A 191 8.67 -7.27 -21.98
C GLY A 191 9.31 -8.04 -20.80
N CYS A 192 9.57 -7.38 -19.67
CA CYS A 192 10.30 -7.96 -18.53
C CYS A 192 9.57 -9.05 -17.76
N GLY A 193 8.24 -9.21 -17.91
CA GLY A 193 7.43 -10.22 -17.24
C GLY A 193 7.04 -9.93 -15.79
N SER A 194 7.52 -8.84 -15.17
CA SER A 194 7.24 -8.51 -13.77
C SER A 194 5.75 -8.45 -13.44
N CYS A 195 4.93 -7.93 -14.35
CA CYS A 195 3.48 -7.85 -14.17
C CYS A 195 2.80 -9.22 -14.10
N ALA A 196 3.26 -10.20 -14.91
CA ALA A 196 2.74 -11.56 -14.88
C ALA A 196 3.21 -12.29 -13.62
N ALA A 197 4.48 -12.13 -13.24
CA ALA A 197 5.04 -12.70 -12.01
C ALA A 197 4.36 -12.15 -10.74
N ALA A 198 4.00 -10.88 -10.75
CA ALA A 198 3.34 -10.22 -9.62
C ALA A 198 1.84 -10.53 -9.51
N CYS A 199 1.21 -11.14 -10.53
CA CYS A 199 -0.24 -11.35 -10.55
C CYS A 199 -0.66 -12.53 -9.64
N PRO A 200 -1.34 -12.28 -8.50
CA PRO A 200 -1.68 -13.33 -7.53
C PRO A 200 -2.71 -14.35 -8.07
N VAL A 201 -3.49 -13.96 -9.07
CA VAL A 201 -4.54 -14.80 -9.68
C VAL A 201 -4.19 -15.25 -11.10
N ARG A 202 -2.96 -15.03 -11.53
CA ARG A 202 -2.47 -15.39 -12.88
C ARG A 202 -3.34 -14.84 -14.02
N ALA A 203 -3.91 -13.65 -13.83
CA ALA A 203 -4.71 -12.97 -14.83
C ALA A 203 -3.87 -12.31 -15.94
N ILE A 204 -2.56 -12.49 -15.94
CA ILE A 204 -1.66 -11.94 -16.95
C ILE A 204 -0.77 -13.05 -17.47
N THR A 205 -0.82 -13.28 -18.77
CA THR A 205 0.11 -14.15 -19.52
C THR A 205 1.11 -13.28 -20.30
N HIS A 206 2.20 -13.88 -20.73
CA HIS A 206 3.19 -13.24 -21.60
C HIS A 206 3.27 -13.98 -22.92
N GLU A 207 2.91 -13.29 -24.01
CA GLU A 207 2.98 -13.82 -25.34
C GLU A 207 3.83 -12.91 -26.22
N TYR A 208 4.82 -13.48 -26.89
CA TYR A 208 5.74 -12.73 -27.77
C TYR A 208 6.36 -11.48 -27.13
N GLY A 209 6.71 -11.57 -25.83
CA GLY A 209 7.29 -10.46 -25.08
C GLY A 209 6.29 -9.37 -24.67
N LYS A 210 5.00 -9.59 -24.83
CA LYS A 210 3.94 -8.66 -24.42
C LYS A 210 2.98 -9.29 -23.40
N PRO A 211 2.60 -8.55 -22.37
CA PRO A 211 1.60 -9.03 -21.42
C PRO A 211 0.19 -9.01 -22.04
N GLN A 212 -0.55 -10.08 -21.80
CA GLN A 212 -1.94 -10.23 -22.17
C GLN A 212 -2.78 -10.43 -20.90
N GLY A 213 -3.84 -9.67 -20.73
CA GLY A 213 -4.68 -9.73 -19.55
C GLY A 213 -5.96 -10.55 -19.75
N VAL A 214 -6.25 -11.43 -18.81
CA VAL A 214 -7.52 -12.15 -18.73
C VAL A 214 -8.43 -11.43 -17.73
N ARG A 215 -9.36 -10.63 -18.24
CA ARG A 215 -10.23 -9.76 -17.44
C ARG A 215 -11.06 -10.52 -16.40
N ASP A 216 -11.54 -11.70 -16.78
CA ASP A 216 -12.43 -12.53 -15.96
C ASP A 216 -11.73 -13.11 -14.71
N LEU A 217 -10.41 -13.12 -14.69
CA LEU A 217 -9.61 -13.51 -13.54
C LEU A 217 -9.14 -12.33 -12.69
N CYS A 218 -9.14 -11.12 -13.24
CA CYS A 218 -8.56 -9.96 -12.57
C CYS A 218 -9.40 -9.48 -11.38
N ILE A 219 -8.77 -9.38 -10.22
CA ILE A 219 -9.36 -8.90 -8.95
C ILE A 219 -9.01 -7.45 -8.61
N LYS A 220 -8.49 -6.68 -9.54
CA LYS A 220 -8.10 -5.27 -9.37
C LYS A 220 -7.16 -4.99 -8.19
N CYS A 221 -6.19 -5.86 -7.93
CA CYS A 221 -5.30 -5.71 -6.78
C CYS A 221 -4.18 -4.67 -6.97
N GLY A 222 -3.95 -4.19 -8.18
CA GLY A 222 -2.91 -3.21 -8.49
C GLY A 222 -1.47 -3.74 -8.56
N ALA A 223 -1.22 -5.01 -8.21
CA ALA A 223 0.13 -5.56 -8.13
C ALA A 223 0.92 -5.44 -9.44
N CYS A 224 0.29 -5.71 -10.58
CA CYS A 224 0.94 -5.63 -11.88
C CYS A 224 1.43 -4.23 -12.23
N TYR A 225 0.65 -3.20 -11.90
CA TYR A 225 1.00 -1.81 -12.13
C TYR A 225 2.07 -1.33 -11.17
N ASN A 226 1.91 -1.65 -9.88
CA ASN A 226 2.85 -1.27 -8.84
C ASN A 226 4.26 -1.89 -9.03
N GLN A 227 4.32 -3.13 -9.53
CA GLN A 227 5.58 -3.83 -9.79
C GLN A 227 6.18 -3.55 -11.17
N CYS A 228 5.49 -2.78 -12.00
CA CYS A 228 5.99 -2.44 -13.32
C CYS A 228 7.09 -1.37 -13.24
N PRO A 229 8.33 -1.64 -13.71
CA PRO A 229 9.41 -0.65 -13.67
C PRO A 229 9.18 0.53 -14.61
N ARG A 230 8.13 0.49 -15.42
CA ARG A 230 7.73 1.54 -16.36
C ARG A 230 6.38 2.19 -16.00
N SER A 231 5.80 1.85 -14.86
CA SER A 231 4.66 2.60 -14.32
C SER A 231 5.10 3.97 -13.82
N TRP A 232 4.18 4.92 -13.72
CA TRP A 232 4.54 6.24 -13.23
C TRP A 232 5.01 6.25 -11.77
N TYR A 233 4.66 5.26 -10.95
CA TYR A 233 5.28 5.07 -9.64
C TYR A 233 6.81 5.00 -9.71
N SER A 234 7.33 4.27 -10.69
CA SER A 234 8.77 4.13 -10.87
C SER A 234 9.41 5.40 -11.43
N PHE A 235 8.72 6.10 -12.32
CA PHE A 235 9.26 7.32 -12.93
C PHE A 235 9.37 8.50 -11.95
N GLU A 236 8.37 8.70 -11.10
CA GLU A 236 8.34 9.84 -10.17
C GLU A 236 9.46 9.82 -9.11
N VAL A 237 10.08 8.67 -8.86
CA VAL A 237 11.17 8.53 -7.88
C VAL A 237 12.55 8.35 -8.51
N VAL A 238 12.66 8.19 -9.83
CA VAL A 238 13.93 7.86 -10.50
C VAL A 238 15.01 8.91 -10.27
N ASP A 239 14.66 10.19 -10.37
CA ASP A 239 15.64 11.28 -10.23
C ASP A 239 16.25 11.39 -8.84
N ASN A 240 15.58 10.81 -7.82
CA ASN A 240 16.02 10.83 -6.44
C ASN A 240 16.43 9.44 -5.92
N TYR A 241 16.50 8.42 -6.79
CA TYR A 241 16.63 7.03 -6.39
C TYR A 241 17.86 6.76 -5.51
N GLU A 242 19.03 7.26 -5.88
CA GLU A 242 20.26 7.05 -5.14
C GLU A 242 20.17 7.66 -3.74
N ALA A 243 19.81 8.94 -3.64
CA ALA A 243 19.66 9.63 -2.37
C ALA A 243 18.55 9.01 -1.48
N ILE A 244 17.46 8.56 -2.07
CA ILE A 244 16.38 7.85 -1.37
C ILE A 244 16.91 6.51 -0.81
N ASN A 245 17.62 5.74 -1.64
CA ASN A 245 18.18 4.46 -1.23
C ASN A 245 19.22 4.63 -0.11
N GLU A 246 20.12 5.61 -0.23
CA GLU A 246 21.07 5.95 0.82
C GLU A 246 20.39 6.33 2.12
N ALA A 247 19.33 7.15 2.08
CA ALA A 247 18.58 7.53 3.27
C ALA A 247 17.90 6.32 3.95
N ILE A 248 17.33 5.40 3.16
CA ILE A 248 16.73 4.16 3.66
C ILE A 248 17.81 3.26 4.27
N MET A 249 18.93 3.06 3.60
CA MET A 249 20.01 2.21 4.07
C MET A 249 20.65 2.78 5.35
N ALA A 250 20.85 4.10 5.43
CA ALA A 250 21.34 4.75 6.64
C ALA A 250 20.36 4.61 7.82
N ALA A 251 19.06 4.62 7.55
CA ALA A 251 18.04 4.40 8.58
C ALA A 251 17.97 2.95 9.07
N LEU A 252 18.46 1.98 8.29
CA LEU A 252 18.41 0.55 8.62
C LEU A 252 19.71 0.01 9.24
N GLN A 253 20.81 0.77 9.21
CA GLN A 253 22.07 0.47 9.89
C GLN A 253 22.03 0.86 11.37
#